data_95847c218a77c41764f156c8baf6eac8
#
_entry.id   95847c218a77c41764f156c8baf6eac8
#
_cell.length_a   1.000
_cell.length_b   1.000
_cell.length_c   1.000
_cell.angle_alpha   90.00
_cell.angle_beta   90.00
_cell.angle_gamma   90.00
#
_symmetry.space_group_name_H-M   'P 1'
#
loop_
_entity.id
_entity.type
_entity.pdbx_description
1 polymer ?
#
loop_
_entity_poly.entity_id
_entity_poly.type
_entity_poly.pdbx_seq_one_letter_code
_entity_poly.pdbx_strand_id
1 'polypeptide(L)'
;GYSSAASDVYKRQIYSKNVLLYAPRRIMQGFDLTESGSIYYSQVGSDGATLNICRAAGPGLNAQSDCMILKYFGHGTQIVAEEASDGKTYIWLNSNASVDKSGEYGDNWSVSRVEFVPGATSDAGYAGETFFLNKDGQYDQQVSIDFGARRLLIGSRRSGVRYFWIFDLDEALALPLKKMTATVTVGSAGSDPVTREIEARDLNDCRVLGGFSVPAGADKENDVYSYSHQGHEVAGNYVYFYEGNAVETGADSFESKAYVTVFNYSGKIVVPRTEVAAVADKAGLAAAGLTTTGYAEGESLKVRGGKLYLGVACRDGSSSNRRANILVYDCVQGE
;
A
#
# COMPACT_ATOMS: atom_id res chain seq x y z
N GLY A 1 32.81 13.64 -0.74
CA GLY A 1 31.98 14.24 0.29
C GLY A 1 30.52 14.23 -0.05
N TYR A 2 29.86 13.04 -0.01
CA TYR A 2 28.41 12.94 -0.19
C TYR A 2 27.64 12.67 1.13
N SER A 3 28.31 12.76 2.29
CA SER A 3 27.71 12.30 3.55
C SER A 3 27.04 13.39 4.41
N SER A 4 27.14 14.67 4.04
CA SER A 4 26.51 15.74 4.85
C SER A 4 25.25 16.36 4.23
N ALA A 5 24.95 16.08 2.96
CA ALA A 5 23.76 16.60 2.30
C ALA A 5 22.51 15.71 2.49
N ALA A 6 22.68 14.45 2.84
CA ALA A 6 21.54 13.54 3.00
C ALA A 6 20.79 13.74 4.33
N SER A 7 21.41 14.29 5.36
CA SER A 7 20.77 14.49 6.66
C SER A 7 19.91 15.75 6.78
N ASP A 8 20.11 16.74 5.89
CA ASP A 8 19.34 17.98 5.89
C ASP A 8 18.17 18.03 4.89
N VAL A 9 18.05 17.00 4.04
CA VAL A 9 17.16 17.00 2.89
C VAL A 9 15.70 16.64 3.24
N TYR A 10 15.46 16.00 4.38
CA TYR A 10 14.12 15.61 4.80
C TYR A 10 13.70 16.38 6.06
N LYS A 11 13.21 17.60 5.92
CA LYS A 11 12.45 18.25 7.01
C LYS A 11 11.17 17.44 7.20
N ARG A 12 11.21 16.53 8.17
CA ARG A 12 10.05 15.76 8.59
C ARG A 12 8.97 16.68 9.14
N GLN A 13 7.75 16.49 8.65
CA GLN A 13 6.54 16.98 9.29
C GLN A 13 5.66 15.80 9.66
N ILE A 14 4.86 15.93 10.71
CA ILE A 14 3.85 14.95 11.04
C ILE A 14 2.52 15.48 10.49
N TYR A 15 2.00 14.78 9.49
CA TYR A 15 0.74 15.14 8.84
C TYR A 15 -0.47 14.64 9.64
N SER A 16 -0.44 13.37 10.07
CA SER A 16 -1.42 12.78 10.98
C SER A 16 -0.68 12.18 12.17
N LYS A 17 -1.18 12.38 13.40
CA LYS A 17 -0.50 11.97 14.61
C LYS A 17 -1.42 11.25 15.58
N ASN A 18 -1.05 10.03 15.96
CA ASN A 18 -1.67 9.24 17.03
C ASN A 18 -3.19 9.10 16.89
N VAL A 19 -3.68 8.91 15.68
CA VAL A 19 -5.11 8.85 15.40
C VAL A 19 -5.65 7.44 15.64
N LEU A 20 -6.75 7.33 16.40
CA LEU A 20 -7.57 6.13 16.44
C LEU A 20 -8.51 6.15 15.24
N LEU A 21 -8.41 5.13 14.40
CA LEU A 21 -9.21 4.96 13.20
C LEU A 21 -10.57 4.30 13.49
N TYR A 22 -11.37 4.12 12.45
CA TYR A 22 -12.69 3.47 12.49
C TYR A 22 -12.68 2.14 13.25
N ALA A 23 -11.69 1.28 13.01
CA ALA A 23 -11.45 0.06 13.77
C ALA A 23 -10.19 0.22 14.66
N PRO A 24 -10.31 0.63 15.94
CA PRO A 24 -9.17 1.07 16.76
C PRO A 24 -8.09 0.02 17.00
N ARG A 25 -8.45 -1.27 16.91
CA ARG A 25 -7.51 -2.39 17.10
C ARG A 25 -6.84 -2.85 15.80
N ARG A 26 -7.16 -2.19 14.68
CA ARG A 26 -6.69 -2.56 13.36
C ARG A 26 -5.74 -1.51 12.81
N ILE A 27 -4.73 -2.02 12.13
CA ILE A 27 -3.72 -1.22 11.46
C ILE A 27 -4.33 -0.51 10.25
N MET A 28 -3.87 0.71 9.96
CA MET A 28 -4.06 1.36 8.69
C MET A 28 -3.18 0.66 7.65
N GLN A 29 -3.75 -0.22 6.83
CA GLN A 29 -2.99 -1.01 5.86
C GLN A 29 -2.53 -0.19 4.65
N GLY A 30 -3.37 0.70 4.19
CA GLY A 30 -3.11 1.58 3.07
C GLY A 30 -3.81 2.92 3.24
N PHE A 31 -3.33 3.93 2.55
CA PHE A 31 -3.97 5.24 2.49
C PHE A 31 -3.67 5.93 1.16
N ASP A 32 -4.46 6.93 0.84
CA ASP A 32 -4.18 7.90 -0.22
C ASP A 32 -4.78 9.27 0.09
N LEU A 33 -4.19 10.29 -0.51
CA LEU A 33 -4.62 11.69 -0.39
C LEU A 33 -5.09 12.18 -1.75
N THR A 34 -6.25 12.81 -1.80
CA THR A 34 -6.78 13.42 -3.01
C THR A 34 -6.43 14.90 -3.09
N GLU A 35 -6.58 15.47 -4.29
CA GLU A 35 -6.36 16.91 -4.50
C GLU A 35 -7.33 17.77 -3.71
N SER A 36 -8.56 17.30 -3.46
CA SER A 36 -9.55 17.96 -2.62
C SER A 36 -9.19 18.00 -1.13
N GLY A 37 -8.12 17.28 -0.72
CA GLY A 37 -7.67 17.17 0.67
C GLY A 37 -8.33 16.05 1.46
N SER A 38 -9.16 15.22 0.82
CA SER A 38 -9.69 14.02 1.46
C SER A 38 -8.61 12.94 1.58
N ILE A 39 -8.69 12.17 2.67
CA ILE A 39 -7.82 11.01 2.89
C ILE A 39 -8.70 9.76 2.90
N TYR A 40 -8.31 8.80 2.09
CA TYR A 40 -8.90 7.46 2.10
C TYR A 40 -7.94 6.51 2.76
N TYR A 41 -8.43 5.58 3.58
CA TYR A 41 -7.59 4.58 4.21
C TYR A 41 -8.31 3.23 4.31
N SER A 42 -7.54 2.17 4.42
CA SER A 42 -8.00 0.79 4.52
C SER A 42 -7.63 0.17 5.85
N GLN A 43 -8.51 -0.67 6.39
CA GLN A 43 -8.27 -1.49 7.57
C GLN A 43 -8.90 -2.87 7.38
N VAL A 44 -8.14 -3.92 7.65
CA VAL A 44 -8.68 -5.30 7.66
C VAL A 44 -9.55 -5.50 8.90
N GLY A 45 -10.74 -6.06 8.72
CA GLY A 45 -11.65 -6.39 9.82
C GLY A 45 -11.16 -7.54 10.71
N SER A 46 -11.90 -7.81 11.79
CA SER A 46 -11.53 -8.86 12.74
C SER A 46 -11.71 -10.28 12.20
N ASP A 47 -12.49 -10.44 11.15
CA ASP A 47 -12.73 -11.70 10.46
C ASP A 47 -11.67 -12.04 9.39
N GLY A 48 -10.68 -11.14 9.17
CA GLY A 48 -9.65 -11.31 8.14
C GLY A 48 -10.15 -11.17 6.70
N ALA A 49 -11.46 -11.19 6.47
CA ALA A 49 -12.10 -11.17 5.15
C ALA A 49 -12.66 -9.78 4.79
N THR A 50 -13.06 -9.03 5.78
CA THR A 50 -13.63 -7.69 5.63
C THR A 50 -12.51 -6.65 5.48
N LEU A 51 -12.67 -5.77 4.50
CA LEU A 51 -11.83 -4.60 4.31
C LEU A 51 -12.70 -3.36 4.43
N ASN A 52 -12.40 -2.52 5.42
CA ASN A 52 -13.04 -1.21 5.57
C ASN A 52 -12.24 -0.20 4.76
N ILE A 53 -12.89 0.47 3.84
CA ILE A 53 -12.36 1.63 3.12
C ILE A 53 -13.07 2.85 3.66
N CYS A 54 -12.34 3.74 4.32
CA CYS A 54 -12.91 4.90 4.99
C CYS A 54 -12.38 6.20 4.40
N ARG A 55 -13.23 7.23 4.38
CA ARG A 55 -12.88 8.59 3.95
C ARG A 55 -12.84 9.52 5.15
N ALA A 56 -11.79 10.32 5.22
CA ALA A 56 -11.63 11.41 6.18
C ALA A 56 -11.43 12.75 5.47
N ALA A 57 -11.92 13.83 6.06
CA ALA A 57 -11.83 15.17 5.47
C ALA A 57 -10.44 15.82 5.62
N GLY A 58 -9.51 15.19 6.30
CA GLY A 58 -8.17 15.75 6.51
C GLY A 58 -7.33 14.95 7.51
N PRO A 59 -6.24 15.54 8.00
CA PRO A 59 -5.19 14.83 8.78
C PRO A 59 -5.67 14.25 10.11
N GLY A 60 -6.83 14.67 10.63
CA GLY A 60 -7.43 14.07 11.83
C GLY A 60 -7.94 12.65 11.62
N LEU A 61 -8.07 12.19 10.39
CA LEU A 61 -8.53 10.85 10.00
C LEU A 61 -9.85 10.41 10.66
N ASN A 62 -10.70 11.36 11.03
CA ASN A 62 -11.99 11.07 11.63
C ASN A 62 -12.98 10.64 10.52
N ALA A 63 -13.30 9.36 10.49
CA ALA A 63 -14.06 8.74 9.40
C ALA A 63 -15.22 7.87 9.89
N GLN A 64 -15.78 8.15 11.05
CA GLN A 64 -16.74 7.25 11.71
C GLN A 64 -18.01 6.94 10.90
N SER A 65 -18.40 7.82 9.99
CA SER A 65 -19.62 7.65 9.17
C SER A 65 -19.38 7.40 7.69
N ASP A 66 -18.16 7.55 7.21
CA ASP A 66 -17.83 7.54 5.78
C ASP A 66 -16.99 6.31 5.42
N CYS A 67 -17.50 5.11 5.70
CA CYS A 67 -16.84 3.86 5.36
C CYS A 67 -17.66 3.02 4.38
N MET A 68 -16.96 2.32 3.49
CA MET A 68 -17.46 1.28 2.60
C MET A 68 -16.85 -0.05 3.05
N ILE A 69 -17.60 -1.14 2.96
CA ILE A 69 -17.16 -2.47 3.41
C ILE A 69 -17.02 -3.39 2.20
N LEU A 70 -15.82 -3.90 1.99
CA LEU A 70 -15.52 -4.85 0.92
C LEU A 70 -15.04 -6.18 1.53
N LYS A 71 -15.55 -7.32 1.03
CA LYS A 71 -15.11 -8.65 1.45
C LYS A 71 -14.39 -9.36 0.32
N TYR A 72 -13.36 -10.13 0.67
CA TYR A 72 -12.60 -10.97 -0.26
C TYR A 72 -11.81 -10.19 -1.31
N PHE A 73 -11.51 -8.92 -1.03
CA PHE A 73 -10.66 -8.09 -1.86
C PHE A 73 -9.18 -8.23 -1.52
N GLY A 74 -8.84 -8.70 -0.33
CA GLY A 74 -7.47 -8.86 0.17
C GLY A 74 -7.14 -7.92 1.32
N HIS A 75 -5.85 -7.70 1.58
CA HIS A 75 -5.37 -6.91 2.72
C HIS A 75 -5.52 -5.39 2.56
N GLY A 76 -5.66 -4.90 1.33
CA GLY A 76 -5.74 -3.45 1.08
C GLY A 76 -4.46 -2.68 1.45
N THR A 77 -3.30 -3.32 1.36
CA THR A 77 -1.99 -2.73 1.70
C THR A 77 -1.59 -1.58 0.78
N GLN A 78 -2.21 -1.50 -0.37
CA GLN A 78 -1.98 -0.44 -1.34
C GLN A 78 -3.33 -0.05 -1.95
N ILE A 79 -3.76 1.19 -1.72
CA ILE A 79 -4.97 1.75 -2.33
C ILE A 79 -4.62 3.03 -3.09
N VAL A 80 -5.42 3.36 -4.10
CA VAL A 80 -5.33 4.64 -4.81
C VAL A 80 -6.73 5.26 -4.86
N ALA A 81 -6.85 6.52 -4.45
CA ALA A 81 -8.08 7.28 -4.52
C ALA A 81 -8.06 8.18 -5.77
N GLU A 82 -9.05 8.00 -6.63
CA GLU A 82 -9.24 8.76 -7.86
C GLU A 82 -10.47 9.66 -7.75
N GLU A 83 -10.29 10.96 -7.81
CA GLU A 83 -11.37 11.92 -8.04
C GLU A 83 -11.62 12.02 -9.54
N ALA A 84 -12.64 11.33 -10.01
CA ALA A 84 -12.90 11.21 -11.44
C ALA A 84 -13.68 12.39 -12.01
N SER A 85 -13.59 12.57 -13.33
CA SER A 85 -14.27 13.67 -14.05
C SER A 85 -15.78 13.58 -14.04
N ASP A 86 -16.36 12.43 -13.68
CA ASP A 86 -17.80 12.22 -13.51
C ASP A 86 -18.30 12.72 -12.13
N GLY A 87 -17.43 13.29 -11.30
CA GLY A 87 -17.71 13.78 -9.96
C GLY A 87 -17.75 12.68 -8.89
N LYS A 88 -17.41 11.45 -9.22
CA LYS A 88 -17.32 10.33 -8.29
C LYS A 88 -15.89 10.12 -7.82
N THR A 89 -15.75 9.44 -6.70
CA THR A 89 -14.47 8.93 -6.25
C THR A 89 -14.42 7.43 -6.45
N TYR A 90 -13.31 6.95 -7.00
CA TYR A 90 -13.04 5.53 -7.14
C TYR A 90 -11.82 5.14 -6.30
N ILE A 91 -11.89 3.95 -5.74
CA ILE A 91 -10.76 3.35 -5.04
C ILE A 91 -10.22 2.20 -5.90
N TRP A 92 -8.95 2.30 -6.23
CA TRP A 92 -8.22 1.21 -6.85
C TRP A 92 -7.56 0.39 -5.76
N LEU A 93 -7.76 -0.91 -5.78
CA LEU A 93 -7.21 -1.82 -4.78
C LEU A 93 -7.12 -3.24 -5.33
N ASN A 94 -6.43 -4.08 -4.59
CA ASN A 94 -6.40 -5.51 -4.87
C ASN A 94 -7.79 -6.14 -4.82
N SER A 95 -8.00 -7.21 -5.61
CA SER A 95 -9.26 -7.92 -5.73
C SER A 95 -9.05 -9.39 -6.11
N ASN A 96 -10.13 -10.19 -6.07
CA ASN A 96 -10.08 -11.64 -6.28
C ASN A 96 -9.06 -12.32 -5.36
N ALA A 97 -9.16 -12.04 -4.07
CA ALA A 97 -8.27 -12.60 -3.08
C ALA A 97 -8.71 -13.99 -2.62
N SER A 98 -7.73 -14.83 -2.35
CA SER A 98 -7.91 -16.13 -1.70
C SER A 98 -7.57 -16.05 -0.22
N VAL A 99 -8.28 -16.82 0.59
CA VAL A 99 -7.91 -17.06 1.98
C VAL A 99 -6.61 -17.88 2.02
N ASP A 100 -5.68 -17.45 2.82
CA ASP A 100 -4.42 -18.15 3.05
C ASP A 100 -4.57 -19.23 4.15
N LYS A 101 -3.44 -19.85 4.51
CA LYS A 101 -3.42 -20.91 5.54
C LYS A 101 -3.73 -20.41 6.95
N SER A 102 -3.55 -19.11 7.20
CA SER A 102 -3.86 -18.46 8.47
C SER A 102 -5.34 -18.07 8.59
N GLY A 103 -6.10 -18.19 7.51
CA GLY A 103 -7.51 -17.79 7.43
C GLY A 103 -7.69 -16.31 7.05
N GLU A 104 -6.64 -15.66 6.62
CA GLU A 104 -6.68 -14.27 6.15
C GLU A 104 -6.76 -14.18 4.62
N TYR A 105 -7.39 -13.14 4.12
CA TYR A 105 -7.49 -12.88 2.69
C TYR A 105 -6.31 -12.02 2.21
N GLY A 106 -5.25 -12.65 1.74
CA GLY A 106 -4.01 -12.00 1.33
C GLY A 106 -3.64 -12.17 -0.14
N ASP A 107 -3.66 -13.40 -0.61
CA ASP A 107 -3.23 -13.72 -1.98
C ASP A 107 -4.30 -13.33 -3.00
N ASN A 108 -4.05 -12.28 -3.76
CA ASN A 108 -4.97 -11.76 -4.75
C ASN A 108 -4.39 -11.82 -6.17
N TRP A 109 -5.27 -11.86 -7.17
CA TRP A 109 -4.94 -12.12 -8.58
C TRP A 109 -5.26 -10.98 -9.52
N SER A 110 -5.88 -9.91 -9.02
CA SER A 110 -6.31 -8.78 -9.83
C SER A 110 -6.35 -7.49 -9.02
N VAL A 111 -6.61 -6.41 -9.73
CA VAL A 111 -6.87 -5.08 -9.19
C VAL A 111 -8.23 -4.63 -9.68
N SER A 112 -9.02 -3.99 -8.83
CA SER A 112 -10.31 -3.41 -9.20
C SER A 112 -10.36 -1.92 -8.92
N ARG A 113 -11.08 -1.20 -9.77
CA ARG A 113 -11.46 0.21 -9.62
C ARG A 113 -12.91 0.26 -9.18
N VAL A 114 -13.16 0.57 -7.91
CA VAL A 114 -14.47 0.48 -7.24
C VAL A 114 -14.97 1.86 -6.89
N GLU A 115 -16.21 2.20 -7.24
CA GLU A 115 -16.83 3.45 -6.78
C GLU A 115 -16.92 3.47 -5.25
N PHE A 116 -16.44 4.53 -4.62
CA PHE A 116 -16.57 4.72 -3.19
C PHE A 116 -17.97 5.20 -2.85
N VAL A 117 -18.75 4.36 -2.20
CA VAL A 117 -20.11 4.67 -1.76
C VAL A 117 -20.20 4.46 -0.25
N PRO A 118 -20.27 5.54 0.56
CA PRO A 118 -20.39 5.41 2.01
C PRO A 118 -21.57 4.52 2.42
N GLY A 119 -21.33 3.62 3.35
CA GLY A 119 -22.33 2.66 3.84
C GLY A 119 -22.59 1.47 2.93
N ALA A 120 -22.02 1.42 1.73
CA ALA A 120 -22.16 0.26 0.85
C ALA A 120 -21.34 -0.94 1.35
N THR A 121 -21.83 -2.14 1.02
CA THR A 121 -21.15 -3.41 1.29
C THR A 121 -21.11 -4.24 0.02
N SER A 122 -19.96 -4.86 -0.26
CA SER A 122 -19.79 -5.85 -1.34
C SER A 122 -19.06 -7.07 -0.81
N ASP A 123 -19.53 -8.25 -1.19
CA ASP A 123 -18.93 -9.55 -0.83
C ASP A 123 -18.50 -10.36 -2.06
N ALA A 124 -18.49 -9.75 -3.23
CA ALA A 124 -18.09 -10.41 -4.48
C ALA A 124 -16.59 -10.66 -4.59
N GLY A 125 -15.75 -9.92 -3.86
CA GLY A 125 -14.30 -9.97 -3.96
C GLY A 125 -13.72 -9.19 -5.14
N TYR A 126 -14.56 -8.61 -5.96
CA TYR A 126 -14.23 -7.70 -7.07
C TYR A 126 -15.43 -6.80 -7.37
N ALA A 127 -15.21 -5.66 -7.98
CA ALA A 127 -16.28 -4.76 -8.41
C ALA A 127 -15.77 -3.77 -9.47
N GLY A 128 -16.71 -3.12 -10.17
CA GLY A 128 -16.39 -2.10 -11.15
C GLY A 128 -15.49 -2.62 -12.26
N GLU A 129 -14.49 -1.83 -12.63
CA GLU A 129 -13.48 -2.22 -13.62
C GLU A 129 -12.39 -3.07 -12.95
N THR A 130 -12.14 -4.25 -13.50
CA THR A 130 -11.13 -5.18 -12.99
C THR A 130 -10.02 -5.39 -14.02
N PHE A 131 -8.77 -5.47 -13.55
CA PHE A 131 -7.57 -5.61 -14.34
C PHE A 131 -6.80 -6.83 -13.87
N PHE A 132 -6.43 -7.69 -14.80
CA PHE A 132 -5.59 -8.85 -14.56
C PHE A 132 -4.19 -8.66 -15.13
N LEU A 133 -3.18 -9.09 -14.38
CA LEU A 133 -1.83 -9.23 -14.86
C LEU A 133 -1.32 -10.63 -14.53
N ASN A 134 -1.37 -11.54 -15.50
CA ASN A 134 -0.82 -12.88 -15.32
C ASN A 134 0.61 -12.94 -15.85
N LYS A 135 1.59 -12.89 -14.98
CA LYS A 135 3.03 -13.00 -15.28
C LYS A 135 3.61 -14.17 -14.50
N ASP A 136 3.76 -15.31 -15.15
CA ASP A 136 4.48 -16.48 -14.62
C ASP A 136 4.05 -16.90 -13.19
N GLY A 137 2.76 -16.86 -12.88
CA GLY A 137 2.23 -17.22 -11.57
C GLY A 137 2.55 -16.21 -10.47
N GLN A 138 2.82 -14.95 -10.82
CA GLN A 138 2.92 -13.86 -9.86
C GLN A 138 1.55 -13.54 -9.28
N TYR A 139 1.48 -13.27 -8.00
CA TYR A 139 0.27 -12.96 -7.24
C TYR A 139 0.50 -11.79 -6.28
N ASP A 140 -0.45 -11.47 -5.41
CA ASP A 140 -0.41 -10.34 -4.49
C ASP A 140 -0.24 -9.02 -5.26
N GLN A 141 -1.16 -8.79 -6.20
CA GLN A 141 -1.13 -7.62 -7.05
C GLN A 141 -1.55 -6.39 -6.27
N GLN A 142 -0.71 -5.37 -6.32
CA GLN A 142 -0.90 -4.10 -5.62
C GLN A 142 -0.71 -2.96 -6.61
N VAL A 143 -1.63 -2.02 -6.59
CA VAL A 143 -1.71 -0.93 -7.57
C VAL A 143 -1.11 0.36 -7.03
N SER A 144 -0.46 1.09 -7.92
CA SER A 144 -0.13 2.50 -7.73
C SER A 144 -0.39 3.27 -9.03
N ILE A 145 -0.82 4.51 -8.93
CA ILE A 145 -1.13 5.34 -10.09
C ILE A 145 -0.58 6.75 -9.88
N ASP A 146 0.13 7.23 -10.89
CA ASP A 146 0.42 8.65 -11.07
C ASP A 146 -0.54 9.21 -12.13
N PHE A 147 -1.58 9.90 -11.69
CA PHE A 147 -2.58 10.49 -12.59
C PHE A 147 -2.00 11.66 -13.42
N GLY A 148 -1.02 12.40 -12.90
CA GLY A 148 -0.38 13.48 -13.61
C GLY A 148 0.50 12.99 -14.76
N ALA A 149 1.32 11.98 -14.51
CA ALA A 149 2.17 11.36 -15.52
C ALA A 149 1.45 10.28 -16.35
N ARG A 150 0.21 9.94 -16.01
CA ARG A 150 -0.58 8.86 -16.64
C ARG A 150 0.14 7.51 -16.61
N ARG A 151 0.57 7.10 -15.42
CA ARG A 151 1.27 5.82 -15.19
C ARG A 151 0.47 4.92 -14.26
N LEU A 152 0.35 3.67 -14.65
CA LEU A 152 -0.19 2.57 -13.84
C LEU A 152 0.96 1.63 -13.49
N LEU A 153 1.15 1.34 -12.22
CA LEU A 153 2.10 0.35 -11.75
C LEU A 153 1.35 -0.78 -11.04
N ILE A 154 1.68 -1.99 -11.39
CA ILE A 154 1.28 -3.19 -10.68
C ILE A 154 2.50 -3.82 -10.05
N GLY A 155 2.53 -3.85 -8.71
CA GLY A 155 3.47 -4.65 -7.95
C GLY A 155 2.90 -6.04 -7.72
N SER A 156 3.73 -7.07 -7.79
CA SER A 156 3.35 -8.46 -7.53
C SER A 156 4.50 -9.21 -6.88
N ARG A 157 4.27 -10.43 -6.42
CA ARG A 157 5.34 -11.24 -5.82
C ARG A 157 5.28 -12.70 -6.28
N ARG A 158 6.44 -13.35 -6.21
CA ARG A 158 6.59 -14.78 -6.36
C ARG A 158 7.91 -15.24 -5.73
N SER A 159 7.88 -16.25 -4.88
CA SER A 159 9.07 -16.91 -4.31
C SER A 159 10.08 -15.94 -3.68
N GLY A 160 9.60 -14.99 -2.87
CA GLY A 160 10.46 -14.01 -2.17
C GLY A 160 10.96 -12.86 -3.04
N VAL A 161 10.51 -12.77 -4.28
CA VAL A 161 10.86 -11.69 -5.21
C VAL A 161 9.64 -10.79 -5.41
N ARG A 162 9.84 -9.49 -5.31
CA ARG A 162 8.84 -8.47 -5.66
C ARG A 162 9.10 -8.02 -7.09
N TYR A 163 8.04 -7.99 -7.91
CA TYR A 163 8.08 -7.56 -9.32
C TYR A 163 7.28 -6.29 -9.48
N PHE A 164 7.70 -5.41 -10.39
CA PHE A 164 7.05 -4.16 -10.74
C PHE A 164 6.88 -4.08 -12.25
N TRP A 165 5.67 -3.75 -12.69
CA TRP A 165 5.31 -3.60 -14.10
C TRP A 165 4.63 -2.26 -14.28
N ILE A 166 5.18 -1.42 -15.16
CA ILE A 166 4.72 -0.08 -15.41
C ILE A 166 4.07 0.00 -16.77
N PHE A 167 2.86 0.54 -16.84
CA PHE A 167 2.04 0.69 -18.03
C PHE A 167 1.63 2.14 -18.22
N ASP A 168 1.24 2.49 -19.45
CA ASP A 168 0.49 3.70 -19.70
C ASP A 168 -0.95 3.54 -19.20
N LEU A 169 -1.42 4.47 -18.38
CA LEU A 169 -2.74 4.39 -17.77
C LEU A 169 -3.87 4.49 -18.79
N ASP A 170 -3.70 5.34 -19.80
CA ASP A 170 -4.73 5.54 -20.83
C ASP A 170 -4.85 4.31 -21.73
N GLU A 171 -3.72 3.70 -22.10
CA GLU A 171 -3.71 2.42 -22.83
C GLU A 171 -4.40 1.32 -21.99
N ALA A 172 -4.10 1.22 -20.71
CA ALA A 172 -4.71 0.23 -19.82
C ALA A 172 -6.22 0.41 -19.69
N LEU A 173 -6.69 1.65 -19.53
CA LEU A 173 -8.11 1.97 -19.47
C LEU A 173 -8.84 1.74 -20.80
N ALA A 174 -8.15 1.83 -21.92
CA ALA A 174 -8.70 1.60 -23.27
C ALA A 174 -8.73 0.13 -23.69
N LEU A 175 -8.13 -0.79 -22.92
CA LEU A 175 -8.15 -2.22 -23.23
C LEU A 175 -9.60 -2.74 -23.34
N PRO A 176 -9.89 -3.65 -24.27
CA PRO A 176 -11.20 -4.26 -24.34
C PRO A 176 -11.47 -5.15 -23.12
N LEU A 177 -12.72 -5.22 -22.71
CA LEU A 177 -13.16 -6.21 -21.73
C LEU A 177 -13.09 -7.61 -22.35
N LYS A 178 -12.57 -8.55 -21.58
CA LYS A 178 -12.48 -9.97 -21.91
C LYS A 178 -13.10 -10.80 -20.79
N LYS A 179 -13.64 -11.94 -21.14
CA LYS A 179 -13.98 -12.97 -20.16
C LYS A 179 -12.70 -13.58 -19.62
N MET A 180 -12.48 -13.44 -18.33
CA MET A 180 -11.32 -13.95 -17.63
C MET A 180 -11.77 -14.83 -16.45
N THR A 181 -10.97 -15.83 -16.15
CA THR A 181 -11.28 -16.78 -15.08
C THR A 181 -10.43 -16.47 -13.86
N ALA A 182 -11.08 -16.30 -12.72
CA ALA A 182 -10.43 -16.19 -11.42
C ALA A 182 -10.75 -17.45 -10.60
N THR A 183 -9.74 -18.10 -10.07
CA THR A 183 -9.88 -19.22 -9.14
C THR A 183 -9.42 -18.76 -7.77
N VAL A 184 -10.35 -18.72 -6.80
CA VAL A 184 -10.13 -18.16 -5.47
C VAL A 184 -10.69 -19.09 -4.41
N THR A 185 -10.05 -19.11 -3.25
CA THR A 185 -10.57 -19.79 -2.07
C THR A 185 -11.30 -18.78 -1.20
N VAL A 186 -12.61 -18.92 -1.05
CA VAL A 186 -13.45 -18.06 -0.21
C VAL A 186 -14.04 -18.88 0.94
N GLY A 187 -14.30 -18.21 2.08
CA GLY A 187 -14.80 -18.87 3.28
C GLY A 187 -13.70 -19.01 4.34
N SER A 188 -13.38 -20.22 4.74
CA SER A 188 -12.33 -20.51 5.72
C SER A 188 -11.08 -21.13 5.07
N ALA A 189 -9.97 -21.11 5.79
CA ALA A 189 -8.77 -21.85 5.38
C ALA A 189 -9.08 -23.32 5.13
N GLY A 190 -8.62 -23.85 3.99
CA GLY A 190 -8.89 -25.22 3.57
C GLY A 190 -10.21 -25.45 2.83
N SER A 191 -11.00 -24.41 2.58
CA SER A 191 -12.17 -24.51 1.69
C SER A 191 -11.73 -24.81 0.26
N ASP A 192 -12.59 -25.49 -0.51
CA ASP A 192 -12.33 -25.75 -1.92
C ASP A 192 -12.28 -24.45 -2.73
N PRO A 193 -11.36 -24.34 -3.70
CA PRO A 193 -11.31 -23.19 -4.58
C PRO A 193 -12.58 -23.07 -5.43
N VAL A 194 -13.03 -21.85 -5.64
CA VAL A 194 -14.16 -21.51 -6.50
C VAL A 194 -13.63 -20.82 -7.75
N THR A 195 -14.05 -21.31 -8.91
CA THR A 195 -13.74 -20.70 -10.21
C THR A 195 -14.91 -19.84 -10.66
N ARG A 196 -14.63 -18.60 -11.02
CA ARG A 196 -15.62 -17.66 -11.54
C ARG A 196 -15.11 -16.97 -12.82
N GLU A 197 -16.04 -16.75 -13.73
CA GLU A 197 -15.81 -15.96 -14.93
C GLU A 197 -16.23 -14.52 -14.66
N ILE A 198 -15.37 -13.57 -14.97
CA ILE A 198 -15.63 -12.13 -14.85
C ILE A 198 -15.20 -11.42 -16.13
N GLU A 199 -15.83 -10.29 -16.43
CA GLU A 199 -15.35 -9.38 -17.46
C GLU A 199 -14.27 -8.48 -16.89
N ALA A 200 -13.09 -8.48 -17.50
CA ALA A 200 -11.95 -7.72 -17.04
C ALA A 200 -11.03 -7.31 -18.19
N ARG A 201 -10.14 -6.38 -17.92
CA ARG A 201 -9.09 -5.93 -18.83
C ARG A 201 -7.81 -6.74 -18.58
N ASP A 202 -7.23 -7.26 -19.67
CA ASP A 202 -6.01 -8.07 -19.59
C ASP A 202 -4.78 -7.18 -19.80
N LEU A 203 -4.06 -6.86 -18.74
CA LEU A 203 -2.86 -6.03 -18.81
C LEU A 203 -1.69 -6.69 -19.57
N ASN A 204 -1.78 -7.99 -19.89
CA ASN A 204 -0.80 -8.62 -20.78
C ASN A 204 -0.90 -8.08 -22.20
N ASP A 205 -2.03 -7.50 -22.60
CA ASP A 205 -2.22 -6.85 -23.90
C ASP A 205 -1.75 -5.37 -23.90
N CYS A 206 -1.45 -4.82 -22.72
CA CYS A 206 -0.95 -3.45 -22.60
C CYS A 206 0.56 -3.40 -22.81
N ARG A 207 1.03 -2.35 -23.46
CA ARG A 207 2.46 -2.12 -23.63
C ARG A 207 3.13 -1.85 -22.28
N VAL A 208 4.16 -2.63 -21.96
CA VAL A 208 4.99 -2.42 -20.78
C VAL A 208 5.96 -1.26 -21.05
N LEU A 209 5.90 -0.22 -20.25
CA LEU A 209 6.83 0.93 -20.29
C LEU A 209 8.12 0.67 -19.52
N GLY A 210 8.08 -0.23 -18.57
CA GLY A 210 9.22 -0.67 -17.77
C GLY A 210 8.82 -1.81 -16.84
N GLY A 211 9.83 -2.50 -16.35
CA GLY A 211 9.63 -3.58 -15.39
C GLY A 211 10.95 -4.03 -14.79
N PHE A 212 10.91 -4.41 -13.53
CA PHE A 212 12.07 -4.90 -12.80
C PHE A 212 11.64 -5.75 -11.62
N SER A 213 12.60 -6.38 -10.97
CA SER A 213 12.37 -7.17 -9.77
C SER A 213 13.35 -6.78 -8.66
N VAL A 214 12.87 -6.95 -7.42
CA VAL A 214 13.67 -6.74 -6.21
C VAL A 214 13.61 -8.03 -5.40
N PRO A 215 14.70 -8.83 -5.38
CA PRO A 215 14.77 -10.03 -4.57
C PRO A 215 14.91 -9.67 -3.09
N ALA A 216 14.35 -10.50 -2.21
CA ALA A 216 14.54 -10.36 -0.78
C ALA A 216 16.04 -10.42 -0.42
N GLY A 217 16.52 -9.40 0.28
CA GLY A 217 17.90 -9.27 0.71
C GLY A 217 18.20 -10.08 1.97
N ALA A 218 19.44 -10.52 2.12
CA ALA A 218 19.93 -11.24 3.30
C ALA A 218 20.60 -10.31 4.31
N ASP A 219 21.26 -9.26 3.83
CA ASP A 219 21.91 -8.26 4.66
C ASP A 219 20.91 -7.20 5.11
N LYS A 220 20.55 -7.23 6.40
CA LYS A 220 19.54 -6.32 6.98
C LYS A 220 19.96 -4.85 6.94
N GLU A 221 21.24 -4.56 6.89
CA GLU A 221 21.74 -3.19 6.89
C GLU A 221 21.85 -2.59 5.48
N ASN A 222 22.24 -3.39 4.51
CA ASN A 222 22.66 -2.90 3.20
C ASN A 222 21.73 -3.29 2.05
N ASP A 223 21.10 -4.46 2.11
CA ASP A 223 20.31 -4.94 1.00
C ASP A 223 18.90 -4.35 0.99
N VAL A 224 18.46 -3.89 -0.17
CA VAL A 224 17.06 -3.53 -0.39
C VAL A 224 16.18 -4.76 -0.20
N TYR A 225 14.99 -4.58 0.38
CA TYR A 225 14.03 -5.64 0.67
C TYR A 225 14.54 -6.68 1.68
N SER A 226 15.31 -6.23 2.66
CA SER A 226 15.72 -7.04 3.82
C SER A 226 14.66 -7.08 4.91
N TYR A 227 13.70 -6.15 4.87
CA TYR A 227 12.53 -6.10 5.74
C TYR A 227 11.25 -6.31 4.90
N SER A 228 10.11 -6.43 5.56
CA SER A 228 8.83 -6.61 4.86
C SER A 228 8.55 -5.44 3.92
N HIS A 229 8.06 -5.75 2.73
CA HIS A 229 7.55 -4.74 1.81
C HIS A 229 6.29 -4.11 2.42
N GLN A 230 6.29 -2.80 2.55
CA GLN A 230 5.22 -2.02 3.17
C GLN A 230 4.45 -1.12 2.18
N GLY A 231 4.97 -0.98 0.97
CA GLY A 231 4.30 -0.24 -0.09
C GLY A 231 5.24 0.19 -1.20
N HIS A 232 4.66 0.67 -2.27
CA HIS A 232 5.38 1.23 -3.41
C HIS A 232 4.53 2.30 -4.08
N GLU A 233 5.17 3.22 -4.80
CA GLU A 233 4.46 4.26 -5.53
C GLU A 233 5.19 4.59 -6.83
N VAL A 234 4.45 4.69 -7.93
CA VAL A 234 4.96 5.29 -9.15
C VAL A 234 4.76 6.81 -9.09
N ALA A 235 5.82 7.56 -9.35
CA ALA A 235 5.76 9.01 -9.44
C ALA A 235 6.72 9.50 -10.55
N GLY A 236 6.20 10.14 -11.58
CA GLY A 236 6.95 10.52 -12.77
C GLY A 236 7.63 9.32 -13.42
N ASN A 237 8.96 9.35 -13.47
CA ASN A 237 9.80 8.30 -14.04
C ASN A 237 10.41 7.34 -13.00
N TYR A 238 9.90 7.37 -11.77
CA TYR A 238 10.47 6.65 -10.64
C TYR A 238 9.47 5.75 -9.94
N VAL A 239 10.00 4.73 -9.26
CA VAL A 239 9.26 3.84 -8.36
C VAL A 239 9.89 3.94 -6.97
N TYR A 240 9.09 4.35 -6.01
CA TYR A 240 9.44 4.40 -4.59
C TYR A 240 9.11 3.08 -3.96
N PHE A 241 10.02 2.52 -3.18
CA PHE A 241 9.87 1.25 -2.49
C PHE A 241 10.03 1.46 -0.98
N TYR A 242 9.04 1.05 -0.21
CA TYR A 242 9.00 1.19 1.24
C TYR A 242 9.06 -0.17 1.90
N GLU A 243 9.99 -0.36 2.82
CA GLU A 243 10.18 -1.58 3.60
C GLU A 243 10.35 -1.26 5.08
N GLY A 244 9.92 -2.17 5.94
CA GLY A 244 10.09 -2.00 7.37
C GLY A 244 9.50 -3.13 8.19
N ASN A 245 9.90 -3.19 9.46
CA ASN A 245 9.37 -4.13 10.46
C ASN A 245 9.38 -3.50 11.83
N ALA A 246 8.48 -4.00 12.71
CA ALA A 246 8.58 -3.86 14.15
C ALA A 246 8.88 -5.23 14.76
N VAL A 247 10.01 -5.37 15.45
CA VAL A 247 10.46 -6.63 16.05
C VAL A 247 10.39 -6.49 17.58
N GLU A 248 9.70 -7.43 18.23
CA GLU A 248 9.65 -7.48 19.70
C GLU A 248 11.01 -7.88 20.27
N THR A 249 11.52 -7.08 21.19
CA THR A 249 12.81 -7.29 21.88
C THR A 249 12.65 -7.61 23.37
N GLY A 250 11.45 -7.50 23.89
CA GLY A 250 11.08 -7.78 25.28
C GLY A 250 9.64 -7.39 25.56
N ALA A 251 9.16 -7.59 26.77
CA ALA A 251 7.81 -7.21 27.14
C ALA A 251 7.56 -5.72 26.88
N ASP A 252 6.60 -5.41 26.02
CA ASP A 252 6.25 -4.05 25.57
C ASP A 252 7.46 -3.22 25.07
N SER A 253 8.46 -3.90 24.47
CA SER A 253 9.63 -3.27 23.88
C SER A 253 9.88 -3.78 22.48
N PHE A 254 10.06 -2.86 21.54
CA PHE A 254 10.22 -3.16 20.12
C PHE A 254 11.39 -2.40 19.52
N GLU A 255 11.99 -2.98 18.54
CA GLU A 255 12.91 -2.33 17.61
C GLU A 255 12.24 -2.26 16.23
N SER A 256 12.08 -1.04 15.73
CA SER A 256 11.45 -0.79 14.44
C SER A 256 12.44 -0.21 13.45
N LYS A 257 12.32 -0.63 12.21
CA LYS A 257 13.14 -0.16 11.10
C LYS A 257 12.24 0.12 9.90
N ALA A 258 12.55 1.18 9.20
CA ALA A 258 11.88 1.54 7.95
C ALA A 258 12.88 2.20 6.99
N TYR A 259 12.77 1.87 5.71
CA TYR A 259 13.64 2.37 4.65
C TYR A 259 12.86 2.68 3.39
N VAL A 260 13.31 3.69 2.66
CA VAL A 260 12.82 4.03 1.32
C VAL A 260 13.97 3.92 0.33
N THR A 261 13.71 3.26 -0.79
CA THR A 261 14.62 3.18 -1.94
C THR A 261 13.88 3.67 -3.18
N VAL A 262 14.54 4.37 -4.08
CA VAL A 262 13.92 4.85 -5.32
C VAL A 262 14.63 4.24 -6.52
N PHE A 263 13.84 3.68 -7.43
CA PHE A 263 14.30 3.05 -8.67
C PHE A 263 13.80 3.84 -9.89
N ASN A 264 14.51 3.75 -10.99
CA ASN A 264 13.94 4.04 -12.29
C ASN A 264 13.15 2.83 -12.85
N TYR A 265 12.54 2.95 -14.00
CA TYR A 265 11.70 1.89 -14.60
C TYR A 265 12.46 0.64 -15.05
N SER A 266 13.79 0.69 -15.09
CA SER A 266 14.64 -0.49 -15.37
C SER A 266 15.19 -1.17 -14.11
N GLY A 267 14.81 -0.69 -12.92
CA GLY A 267 15.29 -1.23 -11.65
C GLY A 267 16.65 -0.73 -11.20
N LYS A 268 17.20 0.30 -11.87
CA LYS A 268 18.41 0.97 -11.37
C LYS A 268 18.04 1.84 -10.17
N ILE A 269 18.78 1.70 -9.08
CA ILE A 269 18.65 2.55 -7.90
C ILE A 269 19.11 3.97 -8.27
N VAL A 270 18.22 4.95 -8.08
CA VAL A 270 18.48 6.37 -8.29
C VAL A 270 18.61 7.14 -6.96
N VAL A 271 17.89 6.68 -5.93
CA VAL A 271 18.12 7.10 -4.54
C VAL A 271 18.43 5.85 -3.73
N PRO A 272 19.60 5.76 -3.11
CA PRO A 272 19.98 4.58 -2.34
C PRO A 272 19.04 4.38 -1.16
N ARG A 273 18.99 3.14 -0.66
CA ARG A 273 18.23 2.74 0.53
C ARG A 273 18.53 3.69 1.69
N THR A 274 17.51 4.43 2.11
CA THR A 274 17.62 5.49 3.10
C THR A 274 16.73 5.18 4.29
N GLU A 275 17.30 5.20 5.48
CA GLU A 275 16.56 4.95 6.72
C GLU A 275 15.59 6.12 7.01
N VAL A 276 14.37 5.77 7.40
CA VAL A 276 13.38 6.73 7.87
C VAL A 276 13.73 7.09 9.33
N ALA A 277 14.44 8.18 9.52
CA ALA A 277 15.02 8.56 10.82
C ALA A 277 14.00 8.61 11.97
N ALA A 278 12.73 8.95 11.67
CA ALA A 278 11.66 8.98 12.67
C ALA A 278 11.29 7.60 13.23
N VAL A 279 11.66 6.53 12.51
CA VAL A 279 11.35 5.13 12.87
C VAL A 279 12.63 4.37 13.22
N ALA A 280 13.78 5.05 13.20
CA ALA A 280 15.09 4.43 13.34
C ALA A 280 15.34 3.81 14.71
N ASP A 281 14.80 4.42 15.77
CA ASP A 281 15.00 3.96 17.13
C ASP A 281 13.86 4.35 18.09
N LYS A 282 13.80 3.67 19.22
CA LYS A 282 12.79 3.90 20.28
C LYS A 282 12.83 5.31 20.85
N ALA A 283 14.02 5.88 21.00
CA ALA A 283 14.18 7.23 21.56
C ALA A 283 13.66 8.30 20.59
N GLY A 284 13.94 8.15 19.29
CA GLY A 284 13.43 9.02 18.24
C GLY A 284 11.90 8.99 18.14
N LEU A 285 11.30 7.81 18.24
CA LEU A 285 9.84 7.63 18.26
C LEU A 285 9.21 8.31 19.48
N ALA A 286 9.81 8.16 20.65
CA ALA A 286 9.36 8.81 21.89
C ALA A 286 9.50 10.33 21.81
N ALA A 287 10.63 10.82 21.31
CA ALA A 287 10.88 12.27 21.12
C ALA A 287 9.89 12.88 20.11
N ALA A 288 9.50 12.13 19.08
CA ALA A 288 8.46 12.54 18.15
C ALA A 288 7.04 12.46 18.73
N GLY A 289 6.88 11.85 19.91
CA GLY A 289 5.60 11.62 20.57
C GLY A 289 4.72 10.61 19.85
N LEU A 290 5.31 9.65 19.12
CA LEU A 290 4.59 8.62 18.36
C LEU A 290 4.33 7.37 19.20
N THR A 291 5.32 6.88 19.93
CA THR A 291 5.20 5.76 20.86
C THR A 291 6.36 5.73 21.86
N THR A 292 6.15 5.14 23.02
CA THR A 292 7.19 4.88 24.03
C THR A 292 7.68 3.44 24.02
N THR A 293 6.97 2.54 23.33
CA THR A 293 7.32 1.11 23.25
C THR A 293 8.37 0.81 22.18
N GLY A 294 8.54 1.72 21.22
CA GLY A 294 9.36 1.49 20.02
C GLY A 294 8.60 0.79 18.87
N TYR A 295 7.32 0.41 19.06
CA TYR A 295 6.53 -0.20 17.99
C TYR A 295 6.11 0.85 16.97
N ALA A 296 6.69 0.75 15.77
CA ALA A 296 6.33 1.58 14.63
C ALA A 296 6.49 0.76 13.35
N GLU A 297 5.40 0.21 12.86
CA GLU A 297 5.37 -0.56 11.62
C GLU A 297 5.04 0.36 10.45
N GLY A 298 5.84 0.30 9.39
CA GLY A 298 5.57 1.04 8.16
C GLY A 298 4.33 0.47 7.46
N GLU A 299 3.48 1.36 6.92
CA GLU A 299 2.22 0.98 6.30
C GLU A 299 1.92 1.91 5.12
N SER A 300 2.20 1.45 3.91
CA SER A 300 1.96 2.21 2.69
C SER A 300 2.79 3.50 2.55
N LEU A 301 2.95 3.95 1.34
CA LEU A 301 3.53 5.27 1.03
C LEU A 301 2.80 5.90 -0.16
N LYS A 302 2.85 7.24 -0.22
CA LYS A 302 2.32 8.02 -1.33
C LYS A 302 3.27 9.16 -1.70
N VAL A 303 3.30 9.48 -2.99
CA VAL A 303 3.96 10.69 -3.49
C VAL A 303 2.88 11.58 -4.09
N ARG A 304 2.66 12.74 -3.49
CA ARG A 304 1.63 13.70 -3.92
C ARG A 304 2.17 15.12 -3.81
N GLY A 305 2.00 15.92 -4.85
CA GLY A 305 2.42 17.31 -4.85
C GLY A 305 3.91 17.52 -4.55
N GLY A 306 4.78 16.63 -5.01
CA GLY A 306 6.23 16.70 -4.76
C GLY A 306 6.63 16.32 -3.33
N LYS A 307 5.74 15.72 -2.54
CA LYS A 307 6.00 15.27 -1.17
C LYS A 307 5.83 13.77 -1.04
N LEU A 308 6.65 13.17 -0.17
CA LEU A 308 6.57 11.77 0.21
C LEU A 308 5.80 11.65 1.52
N TYR A 309 4.74 10.88 1.51
CA TYR A 309 3.91 10.56 2.68
C TYR A 309 4.14 9.09 3.06
N LEU A 310 4.49 8.84 4.32
CA LEU A 310 4.73 7.50 4.86
C LEU A 310 3.73 7.20 5.97
N GLY A 311 2.97 6.13 5.81
CA GLY A 311 2.12 5.59 6.85
C GLY A 311 2.95 4.85 7.89
N VAL A 312 2.60 5.02 9.16
CA VAL A 312 3.24 4.33 10.28
C VAL A 312 2.18 3.97 11.32
N ALA A 313 2.06 2.69 11.64
CA ALA A 313 1.22 2.20 12.72
C ALA A 313 2.03 2.12 14.01
N CYS A 314 1.57 2.81 15.06
CA CYS A 314 2.18 2.74 16.39
C CYS A 314 1.26 2.05 17.40
N ARG A 315 1.85 1.48 18.43
CA ARG A 315 1.14 0.85 19.54
C ARG A 315 1.42 1.61 20.84
N ASP A 316 0.36 1.87 21.60
CA ASP A 316 0.44 2.54 22.89
C ASP A 316 0.62 1.50 24.01
N GLY A 317 1.81 1.38 24.57
CA GLY A 317 2.08 0.53 25.73
C GLY A 317 1.52 -0.89 25.57
N SER A 318 0.83 -1.39 26.58
CA SER A 318 0.14 -2.68 26.57
C SER A 318 -1.21 -2.66 25.82
N SER A 319 -1.65 -1.51 25.31
CA SER A 319 -2.91 -1.38 24.58
C SER A 319 -2.92 -2.21 23.31
N SER A 320 -4.03 -2.85 23.02
CA SER A 320 -4.28 -3.51 21.72
C SER A 320 -4.62 -2.52 20.61
N ASN A 321 -4.83 -1.23 20.94
CA ASN A 321 -5.10 -0.20 19.96
C ASN A 321 -3.88 0.07 19.08
N ARG A 322 -4.16 0.38 17.82
CA ARG A 322 -3.17 0.85 16.85
C ARG A 322 -3.44 2.31 16.54
N ARG A 323 -2.38 3.12 16.62
CA ARG A 323 -2.41 4.54 16.29
C ARG A 323 -1.87 4.74 14.89
N ALA A 324 -2.66 5.39 14.04
CA ALA A 324 -2.23 5.76 12.71
C ALA A 324 -1.45 7.07 12.75
N ASN A 325 -0.36 7.09 12.01
CA ASN A 325 0.47 8.27 11.79
C ASN A 325 0.77 8.38 10.29
N ILE A 326 0.84 9.60 9.80
CA ILE A 326 1.35 9.88 8.45
C ILE A 326 2.47 10.90 8.60
N LEU A 327 3.67 10.51 8.21
CA LEU A 327 4.84 11.37 8.16
C LEU A 327 4.95 11.94 6.75
N VAL A 328 5.38 13.20 6.63
CA VAL A 328 5.57 13.83 5.33
C VAL A 328 6.97 14.38 5.21
N TYR A 329 7.56 14.18 4.05
CA TYR A 329 8.91 14.63 3.68
C TYR A 329 8.86 15.33 2.33
N ASP A 330 9.75 16.28 2.14
CA ASP A 330 9.95 16.83 0.80
C ASP A 330 10.62 15.78 -0.08
N CYS A 331 10.05 15.53 -1.26
CA CYS A 331 10.69 14.67 -2.25
C CYS A 331 11.84 15.43 -2.90
N VAL A 332 13.05 14.92 -2.76
CA VAL A 332 14.12 15.32 -3.67
C VAL A 332 13.94 14.49 -4.93
N GLN A 333 13.29 15.06 -5.92
CA GLN A 333 13.38 14.51 -7.27
C GLN A 333 14.84 14.74 -7.71
N GLY A 334 15.57 13.65 -7.92
CA GLY A 334 16.85 13.74 -8.58
C GLY A 334 16.64 14.36 -9.96
N GLU A 335 17.29 15.48 -10.21
CA GLU A 335 17.42 16.08 -11.53
C GLU A 335 18.11 15.11 -12.50
#